data_0193678f51846f3e74ef3f68dc3b1741
#
_entry.id   0193678f51846f3e74ef3f68dc3b1741
#
_cell.length_a   1.000
_cell.length_b   1.000
_cell.length_c   1.000
_cell.angle_alpha   90.00
_cell.angle_beta   90.00
_cell.angle_gamma   90.00
#
_symmetry.space_group_name_H-M   'P 1'
#
loop_
_entity.id
_entity.type
_entity.pdbx_description
1 polymer ?
#
loop_
_entity_poly.entity_id
_entity_poly.type
_entity_poly.pdbx_seq_one_letter_code
_entity_poly.pdbx_strand_id
1 'polypeptide(L)'
;MLIDDYAYPVDRIAIEKPVQFGSAVHEKAADIVVWDQESPGTAHIIIECKKPKRSDGLEQLKSYLHAEGAPIGVWTNGGETIMLHRRDPNLFEKLPDIPHAGQTLSELLNERWTLYDLIENNVLVKEQTTLKKIILDMENLVLANAGVDAFEEVFKLIYAKLYDESQASQGGKKRYLQFRVGGATPNEFKRKINDLFDKAKSKWPGVFLDGEQIDLTPEHLVTCGSYLENVKLFNSNLQVIDEAFEYLSVEVGKGKKGQYFTPRHVIDMAVKMLNPKLEEYIIDTAAGSCGFTVHSIFHVWGNEFAAKGPTPWQAEYAREKVYAIDFDPRSIKIAKALNLIAGDGKTNVFRGNTLDPRSWNPELKVGLKERLLRFSKDPNRDRWNQENYRYFSFDVVLSNPPFAGDIKDSRILHQYDLAKNAKGKWQNKVGRDVLFVQRNLEFLRPGGRMAIVLPQGRLNNTTDKYIREFISEHARILAVVGLHSNTFKPHAGIKTSIIFCQKWNDDKKAPPHLRCPRLNEYPIFFAVSEKGGKDTSGEYEYLVDKSGAYLYDMHAHPIVDHDLFNIRSYIAEQCEQLIEASNTPTEKKVYKDMFDSKLAFLPDKPGIADAFVEWGKDQGLPFCFEEGEV
;
A
#
# COMPACT_ATOMS: atom_id res chain seq x y z
N MET A 1 -14.03 -17.40 46.71
CA MET A 1 -14.35 -17.05 45.30
C MET A 1 -13.10 -16.60 44.54
N LEU A 2 -12.59 -15.34 44.65
CA LEU A 2 -11.46 -14.92 43.80
C LEU A 2 -10.21 -15.78 43.93
N ILE A 3 -9.89 -16.26 45.13
CA ILE A 3 -8.72 -17.11 45.43
C ILE A 3 -9.00 -18.56 45.05
N ASP A 4 -10.10 -19.10 45.53
CA ASP A 4 -10.36 -20.56 45.45
C ASP A 4 -10.92 -20.96 44.09
N ASP A 5 -11.79 -20.13 43.49
CA ASP A 5 -12.50 -20.50 42.26
C ASP A 5 -11.82 -19.87 41.01
N TYR A 6 -11.21 -18.70 41.13
CA TYR A 6 -10.58 -17.95 40.01
C TYR A 6 -9.05 -17.90 40.10
N ALA A 7 -8.44 -18.49 41.11
CA ALA A 7 -6.99 -18.65 41.31
C ALA A 7 -6.19 -17.33 41.36
N TYR A 8 -6.81 -16.21 41.78
CA TYR A 8 -6.09 -14.94 41.95
C TYR A 8 -5.18 -15.00 43.17
N PRO A 9 -3.87 -14.68 43.03
CA PRO A 9 -2.96 -14.58 44.17
C PRO A 9 -3.38 -13.50 45.15
N VAL A 10 -3.20 -13.76 46.45
CA VAL A 10 -3.62 -12.84 47.53
C VAL A 10 -2.94 -11.48 47.43
N ASP A 11 -1.69 -11.44 47.02
CA ASP A 11 -0.91 -10.22 46.82
C ASP A 11 -1.40 -9.31 45.68
N ARG A 12 -2.24 -9.86 44.78
CA ARG A 12 -2.94 -9.08 43.77
C ARG A 12 -4.29 -8.53 44.18
N ILE A 13 -4.76 -8.81 45.39
CA ILE A 13 -6.08 -8.41 45.87
C ILE A 13 -5.92 -7.32 46.94
N ALA A 14 -6.56 -6.17 46.73
CA ALA A 14 -6.66 -5.10 47.70
C ALA A 14 -8.12 -4.92 48.13
N ILE A 15 -8.33 -4.61 49.40
CA ILE A 15 -9.64 -4.38 50.00
C ILE A 15 -9.74 -2.89 50.38
N GLU A 16 -10.93 -2.29 50.20
CA GLU A 16 -11.23 -0.90 50.56
C GLU A 16 -10.23 0.11 49.95
N LYS A 17 -9.94 -0.02 48.67
CA LYS A 17 -9.00 0.88 47.96
C LYS A 17 -9.67 2.23 47.65
N PRO A 18 -9.11 3.37 48.11
CA PRO A 18 -9.58 4.70 47.73
C PRO A 18 -9.50 4.88 46.19
N VAL A 19 -10.58 5.39 45.59
CA VAL A 19 -10.65 5.65 44.14
C VAL A 19 -10.28 7.10 43.87
N GLN A 20 -9.37 7.29 42.88
CA GLN A 20 -8.91 8.63 42.52
C GLN A 20 -9.71 9.18 41.33
N PHE A 21 -10.35 10.33 41.50
CA PHE A 21 -11.04 11.07 40.46
C PHE A 21 -10.25 12.32 40.08
N GLY A 22 -9.50 12.27 39.00
CA GLY A 22 -8.61 13.35 38.58
C GLY A 22 -7.51 13.62 39.62
N SER A 23 -7.34 14.87 40.05
CA SER A 23 -6.36 15.26 41.09
C SER A 23 -6.88 15.12 42.54
N ALA A 24 -8.15 14.76 42.73
CA ALA A 24 -8.76 14.65 44.06
C ALA A 24 -8.93 13.17 44.45
N VAL A 25 -8.43 12.80 45.63
CA VAL A 25 -8.73 11.52 46.25
C VAL A 25 -10.06 11.68 46.99
N HIS A 26 -11.10 10.99 46.52
CA HIS A 26 -12.40 10.98 47.18
C HIS A 26 -12.42 10.01 48.38
N GLU A 27 -13.26 10.28 49.36
CA GLU A 27 -13.49 9.40 50.53
C GLU A 27 -14.17 8.06 50.16
N LYS A 28 -14.54 7.87 48.90
CA LYS A 28 -15.15 6.63 48.39
C LYS A 28 -14.07 5.63 47.97
N ALA A 29 -14.18 4.43 48.50
CA ALA A 29 -13.30 3.32 48.19
C ALA A 29 -14.05 2.23 47.41
N ALA A 30 -13.37 1.54 46.48
CA ALA A 30 -13.84 0.29 45.90
C ALA A 30 -13.68 -0.82 46.93
N ASP A 31 -14.71 -1.66 47.09
CA ASP A 31 -14.70 -2.70 48.12
C ASP A 31 -13.57 -3.71 47.90
N ILE A 32 -13.37 -4.18 46.66
CA ILE A 32 -12.25 -5.06 46.31
C ILE A 32 -11.67 -4.62 44.95
N VAL A 33 -10.34 -4.63 44.83
CA VAL A 33 -9.61 -4.41 43.58
C VAL A 33 -8.66 -5.57 43.36
N VAL A 34 -8.68 -6.13 42.15
CA VAL A 34 -7.67 -7.08 41.70
C VAL A 34 -6.70 -6.32 40.78
N TRP A 35 -5.43 -6.36 41.15
CA TRP A 35 -4.36 -5.72 40.35
C TRP A 35 -3.98 -6.50 39.12
N ASP A 36 -3.57 -5.78 38.11
CA ASP A 36 -2.98 -6.37 36.93
C ASP A 36 -1.68 -7.13 37.25
N GLN A 37 -1.44 -8.24 36.59
CA GLN A 37 -0.27 -9.08 36.83
C GLN A 37 1.04 -8.43 36.41
N GLU A 38 1.03 -7.70 35.32
CA GLU A 38 2.23 -7.12 34.70
C GLU A 38 2.45 -5.66 35.11
N SER A 39 1.39 -5.00 35.59
CA SER A 39 1.41 -3.61 36.05
C SER A 39 0.90 -3.49 37.48
N PRO A 40 1.73 -3.82 38.50
CA PRO A 40 1.34 -3.64 39.89
C PRO A 40 0.91 -2.20 40.17
N GLY A 41 -0.32 -2.04 40.60
CA GLY A 41 -0.92 -0.71 40.84
C GLY A 41 -1.96 -0.27 39.81
N THR A 42 -2.08 -0.98 38.67
CA THR A 42 -3.18 -0.80 37.72
C THR A 42 -4.32 -1.76 38.07
N ALA A 43 -5.54 -1.23 38.18
CA ALA A 43 -6.70 -2.04 38.52
C ALA A 43 -7.13 -2.89 37.28
N HIS A 44 -7.22 -4.22 37.46
CA HIS A 44 -7.71 -5.16 36.46
C HIS A 44 -9.21 -5.44 36.66
N ILE A 45 -9.62 -5.72 37.91
CA ILE A 45 -11.03 -5.93 38.27
C ILE A 45 -11.38 -5.05 39.44
N ILE A 46 -12.53 -4.38 39.37
CA ILE A 46 -13.11 -3.68 40.50
C ILE A 46 -14.41 -4.35 40.91
N ILE A 47 -14.57 -4.65 42.20
CA ILE A 47 -15.74 -5.32 42.72
C ILE A 47 -16.42 -4.38 43.73
N GLU A 48 -17.72 -4.17 43.57
CA GLU A 48 -18.59 -3.44 44.45
C GLU A 48 -19.56 -4.40 45.14
N CYS A 49 -19.50 -4.48 46.46
CA CYS A 49 -20.30 -5.39 47.28
C CYS A 49 -21.42 -4.63 47.98
N LYS A 50 -22.62 -5.10 47.89
CA LYS A 50 -23.79 -4.50 48.59
C LYS A 50 -24.42 -5.48 49.57
N LYS A 51 -25.11 -4.94 50.54
CA LYS A 51 -25.89 -5.77 51.48
C LYS A 51 -26.99 -6.54 50.73
N PRO A 52 -27.39 -7.74 51.18
CA PRO A 52 -28.47 -8.48 50.59
C PRO A 52 -29.73 -7.65 50.35
N LYS A 53 -30.40 -7.86 49.20
CA LYS A 53 -31.61 -7.13 48.76
C LYS A 53 -31.39 -5.66 48.32
N ARG A 54 -30.18 -5.13 48.32
CA ARG A 54 -29.91 -3.82 47.69
C ARG A 54 -29.62 -4.00 46.21
N SER A 55 -30.09 -3.05 45.39
CA SER A 55 -29.89 -3.02 43.94
C SER A 55 -29.17 -1.77 43.44
N ASP A 56 -28.75 -0.88 44.36
CA ASP A 56 -27.99 0.32 44.09
C ASP A 56 -26.48 0.04 43.96
N GLY A 57 -25.75 0.95 43.40
CA GLY A 57 -24.27 0.89 43.32
C GLY A 57 -23.70 0.48 41.97
N LEU A 58 -24.56 0.09 40.99
CA LEU A 58 -24.07 -0.25 39.64
C LEU A 58 -23.46 0.97 38.91
N GLU A 59 -24.08 2.13 39.03
CA GLU A 59 -23.53 3.39 38.48
C GLU A 59 -22.28 3.85 39.26
N GLN A 60 -22.19 3.54 40.53
CA GLN A 60 -20.98 3.76 41.32
C GLN A 60 -19.83 2.89 40.79
N LEU A 61 -20.06 1.61 40.55
CA LEU A 61 -19.10 0.70 39.94
C LEU A 61 -18.62 1.21 38.59
N LYS A 62 -19.54 1.61 37.70
CA LYS A 62 -19.19 2.19 36.40
C LYS A 62 -18.30 3.43 36.51
N SER A 63 -18.61 4.29 37.49
CA SER A 63 -17.79 5.47 37.78
C SER A 63 -16.37 5.10 38.25
N TYR A 64 -16.23 4.05 39.05
CA TYR A 64 -14.92 3.54 39.49
C TYR A 64 -14.13 2.92 38.35
N LEU A 65 -14.78 2.12 37.48
CA LEU A 65 -14.17 1.58 36.28
C LEU A 65 -13.65 2.67 35.35
N HIS A 66 -14.39 3.78 35.28
CA HIS A 66 -13.97 4.94 34.51
C HIS A 66 -12.78 5.65 35.12
N ALA A 67 -12.79 5.90 36.44
CA ALA A 67 -11.75 6.63 37.15
C ALA A 67 -10.40 5.86 37.19
N GLU A 68 -10.44 4.58 37.48
CA GLU A 68 -9.25 3.72 37.63
C GLU A 68 -8.82 3.06 36.32
N GLY A 69 -9.59 3.19 35.25
CA GLY A 69 -9.27 2.59 33.98
C GLY A 69 -9.45 1.06 33.90
N ALA A 70 -10.04 0.43 34.93
CA ALA A 70 -10.17 -1.03 34.98
C ALA A 70 -11.10 -1.57 33.88
N PRO A 71 -10.72 -2.67 33.20
CA PRO A 71 -11.53 -3.25 32.12
C PRO A 71 -12.73 -4.06 32.63
N ILE A 72 -12.70 -4.56 33.87
CA ILE A 72 -13.72 -5.47 34.40
C ILE A 72 -14.31 -4.91 35.68
N GLY A 73 -15.64 -4.96 35.79
CA GLY A 73 -16.39 -4.63 36.98
C GLY A 73 -17.30 -5.75 37.42
N VAL A 74 -17.38 -5.97 38.71
CA VAL A 74 -18.29 -6.92 39.32
C VAL A 74 -19.12 -6.20 40.40
N TRP A 75 -20.43 -6.25 40.26
CA TRP A 75 -21.36 -5.82 41.29
C TRP A 75 -22.02 -7.05 41.88
N THR A 76 -22.08 -7.15 43.21
CA THR A 76 -22.77 -8.23 43.89
C THR A 76 -23.43 -7.81 45.19
N ASN A 77 -24.56 -8.43 45.51
CA ASN A 77 -25.22 -8.29 46.79
C ASN A 77 -25.35 -9.65 47.54
N GLY A 78 -24.55 -10.63 47.10
CA GLY A 78 -24.57 -12.00 47.67
C GLY A 78 -25.70 -12.88 47.13
N GLY A 79 -26.75 -12.30 46.53
CA GLY A 79 -27.84 -13.07 45.89
C GLY A 79 -27.86 -12.90 44.38
N GLU A 80 -27.42 -11.75 43.88
CA GLU A 80 -27.27 -11.42 42.47
C GLU A 80 -25.85 -10.92 42.23
N THR A 81 -25.31 -11.29 41.09
CA THR A 81 -24.01 -10.80 40.63
C THR A 81 -24.13 -10.31 39.19
N ILE A 82 -23.64 -9.11 38.91
CA ILE A 82 -23.57 -8.50 37.59
C ILE A 82 -22.11 -8.26 37.28
N MET A 83 -21.66 -8.82 36.17
CA MET A 83 -20.30 -8.70 35.67
C MET A 83 -20.31 -7.86 34.40
N LEU A 84 -19.43 -6.86 34.34
CA LEU A 84 -19.35 -5.88 33.27
C LEU A 84 -17.95 -5.86 32.68
N HIS A 85 -17.89 -5.83 31.36
CA HIS A 85 -16.72 -5.42 30.60
C HIS A 85 -16.88 -3.96 30.19
N ARG A 86 -15.89 -3.13 30.48
CA ARG A 86 -15.78 -1.77 29.97
C ARG A 86 -15.03 -1.80 28.64
N ARG A 87 -15.78 -1.91 27.55
CA ARG A 87 -15.23 -1.99 26.20
C ARG A 87 -14.68 -0.66 25.71
N ASP A 88 -15.32 0.42 26.12
CA ASP A 88 -15.02 1.82 25.81
C ASP A 88 -15.26 2.63 27.09
N PRO A 89 -14.67 3.82 27.29
CA PRO A 89 -14.92 4.64 28.48
C PRO A 89 -16.39 4.74 28.87
N ASN A 90 -17.30 4.74 27.91
CA ASN A 90 -18.74 4.90 28.13
C ASN A 90 -19.59 3.66 27.78
N LEU A 91 -18.98 2.58 27.30
CA LEU A 91 -19.70 1.38 26.87
C LEU A 91 -19.40 0.21 27.82
N PHE A 92 -20.45 -0.30 28.46
CA PHE A 92 -20.40 -1.42 29.40
C PHE A 92 -21.24 -2.57 28.87
N GLU A 93 -20.62 -3.73 28.69
CA GLU A 93 -21.26 -4.96 28.22
C GLU A 93 -21.30 -6.01 29.36
N LYS A 94 -22.31 -6.86 29.37
CA LYS A 94 -22.37 -7.95 30.36
C LYS A 94 -21.35 -9.03 30.06
N LEU A 95 -20.62 -9.45 31.09
CA LEU A 95 -19.75 -10.63 31.04
C LEU A 95 -20.50 -11.88 31.49
N PRO A 96 -20.21 -13.05 30.91
CA PRO A 96 -20.77 -14.32 31.36
C PRO A 96 -20.17 -14.79 32.70
N ASP A 97 -18.89 -14.44 32.95
CA ASP A 97 -18.15 -14.84 34.16
C ASP A 97 -16.97 -13.88 34.42
N ILE A 98 -16.24 -14.09 35.52
CA ILE A 98 -14.96 -13.43 35.84
C ILE A 98 -13.84 -14.27 35.18
N PRO A 99 -12.83 -13.68 34.53
CA PRO A 99 -11.70 -14.47 34.02
C PRO A 99 -10.90 -15.08 35.17
N HIS A 100 -10.38 -16.29 34.99
CA HIS A 100 -9.38 -16.87 35.88
C HIS A 100 -8.07 -16.05 35.84
N ALA A 101 -7.25 -16.13 36.89
CA ALA A 101 -6.02 -15.35 37.02
C ALA A 101 -5.01 -15.48 35.86
N GLY A 102 -5.06 -16.61 35.11
CA GLY A 102 -4.26 -16.83 33.92
C GLY A 102 -5.04 -16.74 32.60
N GLN A 103 -6.31 -16.35 32.65
CA GLN A 103 -7.20 -16.28 31.49
C GLN A 103 -7.36 -14.83 31.04
N THR A 104 -7.24 -14.58 29.76
CA THR A 104 -7.53 -13.27 29.18
C THR A 104 -9.04 -13.06 29.02
N LEU A 105 -9.47 -11.80 29.05
CA LEU A 105 -10.88 -11.45 28.85
C LEU A 105 -11.38 -11.89 27.46
N SER A 106 -10.53 -11.83 26.44
CA SER A 106 -10.85 -12.31 25.09
C SER A 106 -11.07 -13.83 25.02
N GLU A 107 -10.41 -14.61 25.87
CA GLU A 107 -10.68 -16.06 26.01
C GLU A 107 -12.00 -16.32 26.72
N LEU A 108 -12.36 -15.51 27.69
CA LEU A 108 -13.63 -15.61 28.41
C LEU A 108 -14.83 -15.26 27.51
N LEU A 109 -14.70 -14.22 26.69
CA LEU A 109 -15.76 -13.78 25.78
C LEU A 109 -15.93 -14.69 24.56
N ASN A 110 -15.06 -15.69 24.39
CA ASN A 110 -14.97 -16.46 23.14
C ASN A 110 -14.82 -15.58 21.89
N GLU A 111 -14.37 -14.34 22.03
CA GLU A 111 -14.10 -13.40 20.94
C GLU A 111 -12.84 -13.79 20.16
N ARG A 112 -12.81 -15.05 19.73
CA ARG A 112 -11.75 -15.56 18.87
C ARG A 112 -12.14 -15.28 17.42
N TRP A 113 -11.77 -14.10 16.96
CA TRP A 113 -12.00 -13.75 15.57
C TRP A 113 -11.07 -14.54 14.65
N THR A 114 -11.66 -15.16 13.67
CA THR A 114 -10.96 -15.70 12.51
C THR A 114 -10.80 -14.60 11.45
N LEU A 115 -10.02 -14.87 10.41
CA LEU A 115 -9.95 -13.96 9.26
C LEU A 115 -11.33 -13.79 8.59
N TYR A 116 -12.18 -14.82 8.63
CA TYR A 116 -13.54 -14.74 8.10
C TYR A 116 -14.40 -13.74 8.89
N ASP A 117 -14.33 -13.78 10.22
CA ASP A 117 -15.05 -12.81 11.06
C ASP A 117 -14.58 -11.37 10.80
N LEU A 118 -13.27 -11.18 10.54
CA LEU A 118 -12.73 -9.87 10.18
C LEU A 118 -13.22 -9.41 8.81
N ILE A 119 -13.31 -10.31 7.82
CA ILE A 119 -13.85 -9.99 6.49
C ILE A 119 -15.31 -9.54 6.60
N GLU A 120 -16.13 -10.29 7.32
CA GLU A 120 -17.55 -9.97 7.52
C GLU A 120 -17.75 -8.64 8.27
N ASN A 121 -16.86 -8.31 9.19
CA ASN A 121 -16.95 -7.11 10.04
C ASN A 121 -15.97 -6.00 9.65
N ASN A 122 -15.41 -6.05 8.43
CA ASN A 122 -14.47 -5.03 7.96
C ASN A 122 -15.10 -3.63 7.98
N VAL A 123 -14.57 -2.77 8.84
CA VAL A 123 -15.08 -1.39 9.05
C VAL A 123 -14.99 -0.55 7.77
N LEU A 124 -13.98 -0.79 6.93
CA LEU A 124 -13.83 -0.06 5.66
C LEU A 124 -15.06 -0.24 4.76
N VAL A 125 -15.63 -1.45 4.75
CA VAL A 125 -16.82 -1.77 3.95
C VAL A 125 -18.10 -1.38 4.67
N LYS A 126 -18.23 -1.73 5.96
CA LYS A 126 -19.47 -1.48 6.73
C LYS A 126 -19.77 -0.02 6.96
N GLU A 127 -18.74 0.77 7.25
CA GLU A 127 -18.87 2.20 7.56
C GLU A 127 -18.54 3.09 6.38
N GLN A 128 -18.22 2.51 5.22
CA GLN A 128 -17.83 3.24 3.99
C GLN A 128 -16.73 4.28 4.29
N THR A 129 -15.74 3.89 5.09
CA THR A 129 -14.60 4.71 5.47
C THR A 129 -13.33 4.26 4.75
N THR A 130 -12.27 5.07 4.81
CA THR A 130 -10.99 4.75 4.19
C THR A 130 -9.92 4.54 5.26
N LEU A 131 -8.91 3.72 4.97
CA LEU A 131 -7.76 3.56 5.87
C LEU A 131 -7.03 4.90 6.09
N LYS A 132 -6.95 5.74 5.06
CA LYS A 132 -6.43 7.12 5.17
C LYS A 132 -7.16 7.90 6.26
N LYS A 133 -8.49 7.87 6.30
CA LYS A 133 -9.29 8.57 7.32
C LYS A 133 -9.02 8.01 8.71
N ILE A 134 -8.98 6.69 8.87
CA ILE A 134 -8.66 6.03 10.14
C ILE A 134 -7.28 6.47 10.65
N ILE A 135 -6.27 6.52 9.78
CA ILE A 135 -4.92 6.96 10.14
C ILE A 135 -4.90 8.44 10.53
N LEU A 136 -5.63 9.28 9.80
CA LEU A 136 -5.78 10.71 10.13
C LEU A 136 -6.39 10.90 11.54
N ASP A 137 -7.42 10.12 11.87
CA ASP A 137 -8.04 10.16 13.19
C ASP A 137 -7.06 9.68 14.28
N MET A 138 -6.29 8.62 14.05
CA MET A 138 -5.23 8.18 14.93
C MET A 138 -4.14 9.24 15.10
N GLU A 139 -3.72 9.92 14.05
CA GLU A 139 -2.72 10.98 14.10
C GLU A 139 -3.20 12.14 14.95
N ASN A 140 -4.41 12.63 14.70
CA ASN A 140 -4.97 13.77 15.43
C ASN A 140 -5.20 13.49 16.91
N LEU A 141 -5.64 12.29 17.27
CA LEU A 141 -6.02 11.96 18.65
C LEU A 141 -4.85 11.46 19.51
N VAL A 142 -3.89 10.76 18.92
CA VAL A 142 -2.84 10.07 19.67
C VAL A 142 -1.45 10.47 19.21
N LEU A 143 -1.15 10.30 17.92
CA LEU A 143 0.22 10.33 17.43
C LEU A 143 0.85 11.72 17.47
N ALA A 144 0.07 12.78 17.24
CA ALA A 144 0.53 14.17 17.30
C ALA A 144 1.11 14.55 18.67
N ASN A 145 0.61 13.91 19.74
CA ASN A 145 1.00 14.18 21.12
C ASN A 145 1.91 13.11 21.75
N ALA A 146 2.15 12.00 21.03
CA ALA A 146 2.91 10.86 21.55
C ALA A 146 4.44 11.07 21.50
N GLY A 147 4.93 12.11 20.82
CA GLY A 147 6.36 12.40 20.67
C GLY A 147 7.12 11.40 19.80
N VAL A 148 6.41 10.65 18.96
CA VAL A 148 6.96 9.64 18.04
C VAL A 148 6.81 10.06 16.58
N ASP A 149 7.53 9.41 15.68
CA ASP A 149 7.28 9.57 14.23
C ASP A 149 6.00 8.79 13.86
N ALA A 150 4.92 9.53 13.59
CA ALA A 150 3.61 8.96 13.28
C ALA A 150 3.66 7.98 12.10
N PHE A 151 4.41 8.32 11.04
CA PHE A 151 4.60 7.43 9.90
C PHE A 151 5.22 6.08 10.32
N GLU A 152 6.31 6.14 11.07
CA GLU A 152 7.03 4.92 11.47
C GLU A 152 6.16 4.03 12.36
N GLU A 153 5.45 4.60 13.32
CA GLU A 153 4.61 3.84 14.24
C GLU A 153 3.40 3.20 13.55
N VAL A 154 2.66 3.95 12.73
CA VAL A 154 1.55 3.41 11.94
C VAL A 154 2.04 2.31 10.99
N PHE A 155 3.20 2.50 10.36
CA PHE A 155 3.79 1.52 9.46
C PHE A 155 4.14 0.22 10.18
N LYS A 156 4.72 0.28 11.40
CA LYS A 156 5.00 -0.88 12.24
C LYS A 156 3.72 -1.64 12.62
N LEU A 157 2.65 -0.90 12.98
CA LEU A 157 1.35 -1.50 13.32
C LEU A 157 0.71 -2.21 12.12
N ILE A 158 0.67 -1.57 10.97
CA ILE A 158 0.15 -2.17 9.73
C ILE A 158 0.95 -3.43 9.39
N TYR A 159 2.26 -3.40 9.55
CA TYR A 159 3.13 -4.52 9.24
C TYR A 159 2.90 -5.72 10.17
N ALA A 160 2.76 -5.47 11.49
CA ALA A 160 2.40 -6.49 12.47
C ALA A 160 1.03 -7.12 12.16
N LYS A 161 0.04 -6.27 11.81
CA LYS A 161 -1.31 -6.71 11.46
C LYS A 161 -1.35 -7.54 10.18
N LEU A 162 -0.65 -7.10 9.14
CA LEU A 162 -0.53 -7.86 7.89
C LEU A 162 0.07 -9.25 8.13
N TYR A 163 1.08 -9.34 9.00
CA TYR A 163 1.64 -10.64 9.37
C TYR A 163 0.59 -11.54 10.04
N ASP A 164 -0.16 -11.04 11.02
CA ASP A 164 -1.19 -11.79 11.72
C ASP A 164 -2.26 -12.31 10.76
N GLU A 165 -2.79 -11.43 9.91
CA GLU A 165 -3.80 -11.79 8.91
C GLU A 165 -3.24 -12.79 7.87
N SER A 166 -2.00 -12.61 7.42
CA SER A 166 -1.34 -13.54 6.48
C SER A 166 -1.18 -14.94 7.06
N GLN A 167 -0.92 -15.02 8.37
CA GLN A 167 -0.82 -16.31 9.05
C GLN A 167 -2.18 -16.95 9.26
N ALA A 168 -3.23 -16.15 9.49
CA ALA A 168 -4.59 -16.64 9.61
C ALA A 168 -5.16 -17.15 8.26
N SER A 169 -4.65 -16.64 7.13
CA SER A 169 -5.05 -17.09 5.79
C SER A 169 -4.41 -18.44 5.36
N GLN A 170 -3.27 -18.83 5.94
CA GLN A 170 -2.47 -19.98 5.50
C GLN A 170 -2.90 -21.35 6.09
N GLY A 171 -4.02 -21.48 6.78
CA GLY A 171 -4.17 -22.67 7.59
C GLY A 171 -5.39 -23.52 7.41
N GLY A 172 -5.21 -24.85 7.28
CA GLY A 172 -6.21 -25.90 7.51
C GLY A 172 -6.65 -26.08 8.96
N LYS A 173 -6.15 -25.30 9.93
CA LYS A 173 -6.62 -25.21 11.31
C LYS A 173 -7.15 -23.80 11.55
N LYS A 174 -8.31 -23.67 12.20
CA LYS A 174 -8.86 -22.38 12.63
C LYS A 174 -7.78 -21.64 13.43
N ARG A 175 -7.20 -20.61 12.83
CA ARG A 175 -6.25 -19.72 13.49
C ARG A 175 -6.95 -18.42 13.81
N TYR A 176 -6.88 -18.03 15.06
CA TYR A 176 -7.47 -16.78 15.55
C TYR A 176 -6.50 -15.63 15.38
N LEU A 177 -7.05 -14.47 15.03
CA LEU A 177 -6.31 -13.22 14.91
C LEU A 177 -5.78 -12.80 16.28
N GLN A 178 -4.52 -12.41 16.32
CA GLN A 178 -3.83 -11.93 17.52
C GLN A 178 -3.84 -10.39 17.62
N PHE A 179 -3.95 -9.69 16.48
CA PHE A 179 -4.02 -8.23 16.45
C PHE A 179 -5.41 -7.76 16.87
N ARG A 180 -5.72 -7.93 18.16
CA ARG A 180 -7.00 -7.54 18.75
C ARG A 180 -6.78 -7.03 20.16
N VAL A 181 -7.39 -5.89 20.48
CA VAL A 181 -7.32 -5.25 21.80
C VAL A 181 -8.05 -6.11 22.84
N GLY A 182 -9.26 -6.54 22.53
CA GLY A 182 -10.16 -7.47 23.19
C GLY A 182 -9.82 -7.83 24.63
N GLY A 183 -10.01 -6.89 25.58
CA GLY A 183 -9.85 -7.14 27.02
C GLY A 183 -8.43 -7.40 27.53
N ALA A 184 -7.40 -7.30 26.68
CA ALA A 184 -6.03 -7.34 27.12
C ALA A 184 -5.68 -6.05 27.90
N THR A 185 -4.85 -6.16 28.94
CA THR A 185 -4.26 -4.97 29.55
C THR A 185 -3.35 -4.25 28.55
N PRO A 186 -3.10 -2.93 28.70
CA PRO A 186 -2.22 -2.20 27.78
C PRO A 186 -0.84 -2.85 27.60
N ASN A 187 -0.24 -3.38 28.66
CA ASN A 187 1.06 -4.04 28.60
C ASN A 187 1.00 -5.41 27.88
N GLU A 188 -0.04 -6.21 28.15
CA GLU A 188 -0.26 -7.47 27.42
C GLU A 188 -0.46 -7.23 25.93
N PHE A 189 -1.24 -6.19 25.58
CA PHE A 189 -1.44 -5.83 24.19
C PHE A 189 -0.12 -5.38 23.56
N LYS A 190 0.67 -4.51 24.22
CA LYS A 190 1.98 -4.07 23.72
C LYS A 190 2.92 -5.27 23.48
N ARG A 191 2.99 -6.20 24.42
CA ARG A 191 3.81 -7.42 24.28
C ARG A 191 3.36 -8.25 23.07
N LYS A 192 2.05 -8.47 22.92
CA LYS A 192 1.46 -9.19 21.80
C LYS A 192 1.78 -8.55 20.45
N ILE A 193 1.64 -7.23 20.33
CA ILE A 193 1.91 -6.51 19.09
C ILE A 193 3.40 -6.50 18.76
N ASN A 194 4.28 -6.33 19.75
CA ASN A 194 5.73 -6.44 19.55
C ASN A 194 6.13 -7.84 19.08
N ASP A 195 5.55 -8.91 19.63
CA ASP A 195 5.80 -10.29 19.17
C ASP A 195 5.34 -10.49 17.71
N LEU A 196 4.18 -9.96 17.34
CA LEU A 196 3.72 -9.97 15.95
C LEU A 196 4.66 -9.19 15.03
N PHE A 197 5.12 -8.02 15.46
CA PHE A 197 6.05 -7.19 14.69
C PHE A 197 7.43 -7.88 14.51
N ASP A 198 7.96 -8.51 15.56
CA ASP A 198 9.21 -9.26 15.48
C ASP A 198 9.11 -10.47 14.55
N LYS A 199 7.99 -11.18 14.59
CA LYS A 199 7.68 -12.27 13.64
C LYS A 199 7.53 -11.75 12.21
N ALA A 200 6.91 -10.58 12.03
CA ALA A 200 6.79 -9.94 10.72
C ALA A 200 8.17 -9.56 10.16
N LYS A 201 9.05 -8.95 10.98
CA LYS A 201 10.44 -8.65 10.57
C LYS A 201 11.21 -9.90 10.15
N SER A 202 11.02 -11.01 10.87
CA SER A 202 11.66 -12.29 10.58
C SER A 202 11.15 -12.91 9.28
N LYS A 203 9.84 -12.82 9.03
CA LYS A 203 9.21 -13.34 7.81
C LYS A 203 9.58 -12.52 6.58
N TRP A 204 9.65 -11.21 6.73
CA TRP A 204 9.88 -10.24 5.66
C TRP A 204 11.08 -9.35 5.98
N PRO A 205 12.30 -9.85 5.82
CA PRO A 205 13.51 -9.13 6.17
C PRO A 205 13.79 -7.94 5.24
N GLY A 206 14.53 -6.95 5.75
CA GLY A 206 15.03 -5.82 4.95
C GLY A 206 14.07 -4.63 4.80
N VAL A 207 12.89 -4.66 5.46
CA VAL A 207 12.00 -3.49 5.59
C VAL A 207 12.37 -2.66 6.83
N PHE A 208 12.64 -3.32 7.94
CA PHE A 208 13.05 -2.71 9.20
C PHE A 208 14.48 -3.12 9.58
N LEU A 209 15.15 -2.30 10.36
CA LEU A 209 16.46 -2.63 10.93
C LEU A 209 16.32 -3.60 12.10
N ASP A 210 17.38 -4.37 12.35
CA ASP A 210 17.45 -5.19 13.55
C ASP A 210 17.39 -4.31 14.80
N GLY A 211 16.54 -4.68 15.75
CA GLY A 211 16.34 -3.92 16.98
C GLY A 211 15.28 -2.81 16.92
N GLU A 212 14.72 -2.47 15.75
CA GLU A 212 13.56 -1.58 15.70
C GLU A 212 12.37 -2.18 16.44
N GLN A 213 11.73 -1.38 17.31
CA GLN A 213 10.55 -1.73 18.11
C GLN A 213 9.45 -0.69 17.94
N ILE A 214 8.27 -0.99 18.48
CA ILE A 214 7.16 -0.04 18.56
C ILE A 214 7.41 0.87 19.78
N ASP A 215 7.51 2.18 19.52
CA ASP A 215 7.87 3.18 20.52
C ASP A 215 6.67 3.75 21.27
N LEU A 216 5.44 3.49 20.79
CA LEU A 216 4.20 3.91 21.45
C LEU A 216 4.11 3.40 22.90
N THR A 217 3.59 4.23 23.81
CA THR A 217 3.24 3.77 25.15
C THR A 217 2.16 2.68 25.08
N PRO A 218 2.01 1.83 26.11
CA PRO A 218 0.97 0.80 26.11
C PRO A 218 -0.44 1.37 25.87
N GLU A 219 -0.77 2.51 26.46
CA GLU A 219 -2.08 3.17 26.37
C GLU A 219 -2.33 3.71 24.94
N HIS A 220 -1.33 4.41 24.38
CA HIS A 220 -1.40 4.90 23.00
C HIS A 220 -1.53 3.73 22.00
N LEU A 221 -0.82 2.64 22.26
CA LEU A 221 -0.87 1.45 21.41
C LEU A 221 -2.25 0.78 21.43
N VAL A 222 -2.89 0.69 22.60
CA VAL A 222 -4.28 0.19 22.73
C VAL A 222 -5.22 1.07 21.91
N THR A 223 -5.12 2.39 22.02
CA THR A 223 -5.95 3.31 21.25
C THR A 223 -5.73 3.12 19.74
N CYS A 224 -4.48 3.11 19.28
CA CYS A 224 -4.18 2.87 17.87
C CYS A 224 -4.65 1.47 17.41
N GLY A 225 -4.49 0.46 18.25
CA GLY A 225 -4.93 -0.91 18.00
C GLY A 225 -6.44 -1.00 17.80
N SER A 226 -7.24 -0.29 18.62
CA SER A 226 -8.71 -0.29 18.50
C SER A 226 -9.21 0.31 17.18
N TYR A 227 -8.50 1.29 16.62
CA TYR A 227 -8.80 1.83 15.28
C TYR A 227 -8.53 0.81 14.16
N LEU A 228 -7.51 -0.03 14.33
CA LEU A 228 -7.05 -0.94 13.29
C LEU A 228 -7.62 -2.36 13.42
N GLU A 229 -8.02 -2.81 14.60
CA GLU A 229 -8.38 -4.22 14.85
C GLU A 229 -9.50 -4.75 13.93
N ASN A 230 -10.45 -3.90 13.55
CA ASN A 230 -11.57 -4.25 12.67
C ASN A 230 -11.32 -3.88 11.19
N VAL A 231 -10.13 -3.41 10.84
CA VAL A 231 -9.72 -3.12 9.46
C VAL A 231 -9.09 -4.37 8.86
N LYS A 232 -9.61 -4.88 7.76
CA LYS A 232 -8.98 -5.96 7.01
C LYS A 232 -7.95 -5.39 6.04
N LEU A 233 -6.69 -5.85 6.12
CA LEU A 233 -5.58 -5.36 5.30
C LEU A 233 -5.02 -6.42 4.35
N PHE A 234 -4.80 -7.65 4.81
CA PHE A 234 -4.18 -8.68 3.99
C PHE A 234 -5.12 -9.16 2.88
N ASN A 235 -4.61 -9.24 1.64
CA ASN A 235 -5.43 -9.49 0.45
C ASN A 235 -6.61 -8.49 0.31
N SER A 236 -6.44 -7.28 0.85
CA SER A 236 -7.31 -6.15 0.51
C SER A 236 -6.73 -5.48 -0.72
N ASN A 237 -7.58 -4.78 -1.48
CA ASN A 237 -7.10 -3.98 -2.59
C ASN A 237 -5.94 -3.10 -2.10
N LEU A 238 -4.77 -3.21 -2.75
CA LEU A 238 -3.56 -2.44 -2.38
C LEU A 238 -3.81 -0.93 -2.43
N GLN A 239 -4.82 -0.48 -3.16
CA GLN A 239 -5.23 0.92 -3.19
C GLN A 239 -5.49 1.48 -1.79
N VAL A 240 -6.14 0.72 -0.93
CA VAL A 240 -6.42 1.13 0.46
C VAL A 240 -5.12 1.37 1.23
N ILE A 241 -4.14 0.48 1.03
CA ILE A 241 -2.85 0.56 1.74
C ILE A 241 -1.98 1.66 1.14
N ASP A 242 -2.00 1.79 -0.18
CA ASP A 242 -1.20 2.77 -0.92
C ASP A 242 -1.65 4.21 -0.63
N GLU A 243 -2.95 4.49 -0.67
CA GLU A 243 -3.51 5.80 -0.30
C GLU A 243 -3.16 6.20 1.14
N ALA A 244 -3.17 5.22 2.05
CA ALA A 244 -2.79 5.45 3.44
C ALA A 244 -1.30 5.79 3.58
N PHE A 245 -0.43 5.07 2.88
CA PHE A 245 1.00 5.35 2.88
C PHE A 245 1.36 6.61 2.09
N GLU A 246 0.63 6.92 1.02
CA GLU A 246 0.75 8.21 0.32
C GLU A 246 0.49 9.35 1.30
N TYR A 247 -0.63 9.31 2.02
CA TYR A 247 -0.98 10.32 3.01
C TYR A 247 0.13 10.50 4.07
N LEU A 248 0.56 9.42 4.70
CA LEU A 248 1.61 9.46 5.71
C LEU A 248 2.95 10.01 5.18
N SER A 249 3.28 9.72 3.93
CA SER A 249 4.53 10.21 3.31
C SER A 249 4.47 11.69 3.02
N VAL A 250 3.30 12.22 2.64
CA VAL A 250 3.09 13.63 2.28
C VAL A 250 3.08 14.51 3.53
N GLU A 251 2.39 14.12 4.60
CA GLU A 251 2.31 14.89 5.85
C GLU A 251 3.70 15.11 6.48
N VAL A 252 4.54 14.11 6.49
CA VAL A 252 5.91 14.21 7.00
C VAL A 252 6.83 14.98 6.02
N GLY A 253 6.45 15.03 4.76
CA GLY A 253 7.19 15.73 3.69
C GLY A 253 6.87 17.21 3.54
N LYS A 254 6.08 17.84 4.43
CA LYS A 254 5.81 19.28 4.40
C LYS A 254 7.11 20.09 4.35
N GLY A 255 7.65 20.30 3.15
CA GLY A 255 8.90 21.01 2.88
C GLY A 255 9.82 20.39 1.83
N LYS A 256 9.68 19.13 1.45
CA LYS A 256 10.46 18.50 0.38
C LYS A 256 9.67 18.53 -0.94
N LYS A 257 10.00 19.51 -1.80
CA LYS A 257 9.42 19.65 -3.15
C LYS A 257 9.85 18.47 -4.02
N GLY A 258 8.88 17.72 -4.59
CA GLY A 258 9.13 16.93 -5.78
C GLY A 258 8.90 15.42 -5.74
N GLN A 259 8.30 14.84 -4.72
CA GLN A 259 7.78 13.49 -4.78
C GLN A 259 6.27 13.54 -5.07
N TYR A 260 5.84 12.88 -6.13
CA TYR A 260 4.45 12.83 -6.56
C TYR A 260 4.07 11.37 -6.77
N PHE A 261 3.01 10.93 -6.11
CA PHE A 261 2.44 9.62 -6.37
C PHE A 261 1.69 9.65 -7.70
N THR A 262 1.80 8.59 -8.45
CA THR A 262 1.06 8.44 -9.71
C THR A 262 -0.33 7.87 -9.38
N PRO A 263 -1.43 8.57 -9.73
CA PRO A 263 -2.77 8.03 -9.51
C PRO A 263 -2.94 6.68 -10.20
N ARG A 264 -3.67 5.75 -9.56
CA ARG A 264 -3.77 4.36 -10.03
C ARG A 264 -4.37 4.22 -11.41
N HIS A 265 -5.46 4.95 -11.70
CA HIS A 265 -6.04 4.95 -13.03
C HIS A 265 -5.04 5.37 -14.13
N VAL A 266 -4.04 6.19 -13.79
CA VAL A 266 -2.93 6.54 -14.69
C VAL A 266 -1.94 5.39 -14.82
N ILE A 267 -1.65 4.70 -13.71
CA ILE A 267 -0.78 3.51 -13.69
C ILE A 267 -1.41 2.41 -14.53
N ASP A 268 -2.69 2.10 -14.28
CA ASP A 268 -3.41 1.03 -14.99
C ASP A 268 -3.48 1.29 -16.49
N MET A 269 -3.77 2.54 -16.90
CA MET A 269 -3.68 2.95 -18.30
C MET A 269 -2.30 2.65 -18.89
N ALA A 270 -1.23 3.08 -18.21
CA ALA A 270 0.13 2.92 -18.74
C ALA A 270 0.54 1.43 -18.81
N VAL A 271 0.20 0.64 -17.80
CA VAL A 271 0.44 -0.81 -17.77
C VAL A 271 -0.35 -1.51 -18.86
N LYS A 272 -1.63 -1.19 -19.03
CA LYS A 272 -2.48 -1.75 -20.11
C LYS A 272 -1.94 -1.42 -21.49
N MET A 273 -1.47 -0.19 -21.72
CA MET A 273 -0.89 0.22 -23.01
C MET A 273 0.45 -0.44 -23.31
N LEU A 274 1.29 -0.67 -22.31
CA LEU A 274 2.56 -1.40 -22.49
C LEU A 274 2.39 -2.92 -22.48
N ASN A 275 1.35 -3.42 -21.85
CA ASN A 275 0.97 -4.83 -21.77
C ASN A 275 2.16 -5.76 -21.47
N PRO A 276 2.79 -5.64 -20.28
CA PRO A 276 3.90 -6.49 -19.90
C PRO A 276 3.48 -7.97 -19.83
N LYS A 277 4.39 -8.87 -20.26
CA LYS A 277 4.15 -10.31 -20.34
C LYS A 277 5.01 -11.08 -19.32
N LEU A 278 4.62 -12.33 -19.05
CA LEU A 278 5.26 -13.22 -18.07
C LEU A 278 6.79 -13.34 -18.24
N GLU A 279 7.26 -13.39 -19.49
CA GLU A 279 8.69 -13.57 -19.78
C GLU A 279 9.52 -12.29 -19.68
N GLU A 280 8.88 -11.14 -19.50
CA GLU A 280 9.52 -9.85 -19.58
C GLU A 280 10.03 -9.35 -18.24
N TYR A 281 11.19 -8.68 -18.27
CA TYR A 281 11.78 -7.98 -17.14
C TYR A 281 11.34 -6.53 -17.11
N ILE A 282 10.80 -6.12 -15.97
CA ILE A 282 10.22 -4.79 -15.75
C ILE A 282 11.05 -4.02 -14.74
N ILE A 283 11.20 -2.73 -14.95
CA ILE A 283 11.80 -1.83 -13.97
C ILE A 283 11.07 -0.50 -13.88
N ASP A 284 10.85 -0.04 -12.64
CA ASP A 284 10.55 1.36 -12.33
C ASP A 284 11.79 2.04 -11.78
N THR A 285 12.24 3.09 -12.46
CA THR A 285 13.51 3.77 -12.19
C THR A 285 13.37 4.96 -11.23
N ALA A 286 12.14 5.32 -10.87
CA ALA A 286 11.77 6.35 -9.89
C ALA A 286 10.51 5.89 -9.14
N ALA A 287 10.65 4.75 -8.46
CA ALA A 287 9.54 3.88 -8.10
C ALA A 287 8.57 4.45 -7.06
N GLY A 288 8.97 5.43 -6.26
CA GLY A 288 8.13 5.92 -5.18
C GLY A 288 7.63 4.77 -4.30
N SER A 289 6.32 4.61 -4.19
CA SER A 289 5.67 3.48 -3.49
C SER A 289 5.59 2.18 -4.30
N CYS A 290 6.18 2.11 -5.48
CA CYS A 290 6.10 0.96 -6.39
C CYS A 290 4.73 0.72 -7.07
N GLY A 291 3.92 1.74 -7.25
CA GLY A 291 2.64 1.60 -7.93
C GLY A 291 2.75 0.93 -9.31
N PHE A 292 3.66 1.38 -10.18
CA PHE A 292 3.85 0.77 -11.49
C PHE A 292 4.28 -0.70 -11.42
N THR A 293 5.18 -1.06 -10.53
CA THR A 293 5.65 -2.45 -10.43
C THR A 293 4.57 -3.38 -9.90
N VAL A 294 3.84 -2.97 -8.88
CA VAL A 294 2.76 -3.76 -8.28
C VAL A 294 1.62 -3.98 -9.28
N HIS A 295 1.18 -2.94 -9.98
CA HIS A 295 0.12 -3.08 -11.00
C HIS A 295 0.60 -3.90 -12.21
N SER A 296 1.89 -3.83 -12.56
CA SER A 296 2.46 -4.72 -13.58
C SER A 296 2.44 -6.19 -13.15
N ILE A 297 2.70 -6.47 -11.87
CA ILE A 297 2.58 -7.83 -11.31
C ILE A 297 1.14 -8.32 -11.47
N PHE A 298 0.15 -7.53 -11.06
CA PHE A 298 -1.26 -7.93 -11.14
C PHE A 298 -1.74 -8.10 -12.59
N HIS A 299 -1.30 -7.22 -13.48
CA HIS A 299 -1.61 -7.34 -14.90
C HIS A 299 -1.13 -8.67 -15.47
N VAL A 300 0.12 -9.07 -15.18
CA VAL A 300 0.68 -10.35 -15.65
C VAL A 300 0.04 -11.54 -14.97
N TRP A 301 -0.34 -11.40 -13.70
CA TRP A 301 -1.04 -12.47 -12.96
C TRP A 301 -2.48 -12.68 -13.44
N GLY A 302 -3.08 -11.68 -14.09
CA GLY A 302 -4.49 -11.68 -14.48
C GLY A 302 -5.46 -11.53 -13.31
N ASN A 303 -4.96 -11.25 -12.10
CA ASN A 303 -5.79 -10.95 -10.94
C ASN A 303 -5.04 -10.08 -9.93
N GLU A 304 -5.77 -9.24 -9.22
CA GLU A 304 -5.19 -8.37 -8.20
C GLU A 304 -4.82 -9.13 -6.93
N PHE A 305 -5.52 -10.23 -6.60
CA PHE A 305 -5.22 -11.10 -5.46
C PHE A 305 -5.92 -12.45 -5.58
N ALA A 306 -5.16 -13.53 -5.49
CA ALA A 306 -5.76 -14.83 -5.20
C ALA A 306 -6.13 -14.91 -3.71
N ALA A 307 -7.35 -15.29 -3.39
CA ALA A 307 -7.80 -15.51 -2.00
C ALA A 307 -6.91 -16.48 -1.22
N LYS A 308 -6.12 -17.30 -1.92
CA LYS A 308 -5.19 -18.30 -1.38
C LYS A 308 -3.71 -17.88 -1.44
N GLY A 309 -3.42 -16.61 -1.79
CA GLY A 309 -2.06 -16.14 -2.06
C GLY A 309 -1.56 -16.52 -3.47
N PRO A 310 -0.39 -16.01 -3.88
CA PRO A 310 0.15 -16.26 -5.21
C PRO A 310 0.53 -17.73 -5.40
N THR A 311 0.31 -18.23 -6.62
CA THR A 311 0.84 -19.54 -7.04
C THR A 311 2.37 -19.50 -7.13
N PRO A 312 3.07 -20.65 -7.16
CA PRO A 312 4.54 -20.65 -7.27
C PRO A 312 5.10 -19.85 -8.45
N TRP A 313 4.49 -19.93 -9.63
CA TRP A 313 4.94 -19.20 -10.80
C TRP A 313 4.68 -17.68 -10.68
N GLN A 314 3.56 -17.29 -10.07
CA GLN A 314 3.24 -15.89 -9.80
C GLN A 314 4.26 -15.27 -8.83
N ALA A 315 4.56 -15.96 -7.74
CA ALA A 315 5.57 -15.52 -6.78
C ALA A 315 6.98 -15.47 -7.42
N GLU A 316 7.31 -16.44 -8.29
CA GLU A 316 8.58 -16.45 -9.03
C GLU A 316 8.69 -15.27 -9.98
N TYR A 317 7.63 -14.97 -10.74
CA TYR A 317 7.60 -13.81 -11.64
C TYR A 317 7.84 -12.51 -10.87
N ALA A 318 7.08 -12.24 -9.82
CA ALA A 318 7.23 -11.03 -9.02
C ALA A 318 8.65 -10.91 -8.45
N ARG A 319 9.21 -12.01 -7.92
CA ARG A 319 10.55 -12.05 -7.32
C ARG A 319 11.69 -11.86 -8.31
N GLU A 320 11.56 -12.38 -9.55
CA GLU A 320 12.69 -12.45 -10.47
C GLU A 320 12.62 -11.47 -11.63
N LYS A 321 11.40 -11.05 -12.00
CA LYS A 321 11.20 -10.25 -13.21
C LYS A 321 10.95 -8.76 -12.94
N VAL A 322 10.55 -8.39 -11.72
CA VAL A 322 10.10 -7.03 -11.40
C VAL A 322 11.12 -6.32 -10.51
N TYR A 323 11.54 -5.12 -10.93
CA TYR A 323 12.61 -4.34 -10.30
C TYR A 323 12.16 -2.90 -10.04
N ALA A 324 12.72 -2.29 -9.01
CA ALA A 324 12.45 -0.91 -8.65
C ALA A 324 13.68 -0.21 -8.07
N ILE A 325 13.86 1.05 -8.40
CA ILE A 325 14.89 1.90 -7.79
C ILE A 325 14.23 3.20 -7.33
N ASP A 326 14.50 3.60 -6.10
CA ASP A 326 14.19 4.93 -5.62
C ASP A 326 15.30 5.50 -4.74
N PHE A 327 15.36 6.81 -4.63
CA PHE A 327 16.36 7.50 -3.82
C PHE A 327 15.92 7.67 -2.36
N ASP A 328 14.60 7.87 -2.15
CA ASP A 328 14.05 8.15 -0.83
C ASP A 328 13.92 6.89 0.04
N PRO A 329 14.51 6.88 1.26
CA PRO A 329 14.46 5.70 2.12
C PRO A 329 13.05 5.33 2.61
N ARG A 330 12.14 6.31 2.76
CA ARG A 330 10.75 6.02 3.16
C ARG A 330 9.98 5.38 2.02
N SER A 331 10.11 5.90 0.82
CA SER A 331 9.53 5.29 -0.39
C SER A 331 10.01 3.84 -0.56
N ILE A 332 11.30 3.57 -0.38
CA ILE A 332 11.84 2.20 -0.43
C ILE A 332 11.24 1.30 0.64
N LYS A 333 11.02 1.81 1.85
CA LYS A 333 10.40 1.04 2.94
C LYS A 333 8.96 0.64 2.60
N ILE A 334 8.17 1.60 2.10
CA ILE A 334 6.79 1.36 1.62
C ILE A 334 6.81 0.38 0.45
N ALA A 335 7.64 0.63 -0.54
CA ALA A 335 7.77 -0.19 -1.74
C ALA A 335 8.10 -1.66 -1.41
N LYS A 336 9.06 -1.89 -0.52
CA LYS A 336 9.39 -3.24 -0.05
C LYS A 336 8.21 -3.91 0.64
N ALA A 337 7.49 -3.19 1.51
CA ALA A 337 6.31 -3.72 2.19
C ALA A 337 5.19 -4.07 1.21
N LEU A 338 4.87 -3.19 0.26
CA LEU A 338 3.82 -3.41 -0.73
C LEU A 338 4.13 -4.61 -1.64
N ASN A 339 5.36 -4.74 -2.11
CA ASN A 339 5.78 -5.89 -2.91
C ASN A 339 5.73 -7.20 -2.10
N LEU A 340 6.12 -7.17 -0.82
CA LEU A 340 6.01 -8.34 0.06
C LEU A 340 4.55 -8.74 0.30
N ILE A 341 3.66 -7.76 0.47
CA ILE A 341 2.22 -7.98 0.59
C ILE A 341 1.65 -8.55 -0.71
N ALA A 342 2.10 -8.04 -1.85
CA ALA A 342 1.75 -8.59 -3.16
C ALA A 342 2.27 -10.03 -3.39
N GLY A 343 3.10 -10.55 -2.49
CA GLY A 343 3.47 -11.97 -2.47
C GLY A 343 4.78 -12.31 -3.16
N ASP A 344 5.64 -11.32 -3.47
CA ASP A 344 6.91 -11.60 -4.14
C ASP A 344 7.96 -12.29 -3.24
N GLY A 345 7.80 -12.22 -1.91
CA GLY A 345 8.65 -12.89 -0.91
C GLY A 345 10.12 -12.45 -0.88
N LYS A 346 10.62 -11.79 -1.92
CA LYS A 346 11.96 -11.20 -2.03
C LYS A 346 11.90 -10.07 -3.06
N THR A 347 12.02 -8.85 -2.61
CA THR A 347 11.85 -7.70 -3.48
C THR A 347 13.15 -7.27 -4.16
N ASN A 348 13.12 -7.03 -5.49
CA ASN A 348 14.17 -6.31 -6.20
C ASN A 348 13.94 -4.79 -6.11
N VAL A 349 13.66 -4.30 -4.91
CA VAL A 349 13.47 -2.88 -4.60
C VAL A 349 14.73 -2.34 -3.95
N PHE A 350 15.41 -1.43 -4.65
CA PHE A 350 16.74 -0.95 -4.29
C PHE A 350 16.76 0.54 -4.02
N ARG A 351 17.51 0.92 -2.98
CA ARG A 351 17.80 2.33 -2.72
C ARG A 351 19.01 2.78 -3.53
N GLY A 352 18.84 3.81 -4.37
CA GLY A 352 19.94 4.41 -5.10
C GLY A 352 19.55 5.62 -5.94
N ASN A 353 20.56 6.42 -6.32
CA ASN A 353 20.38 7.48 -7.29
C ASN A 353 20.45 6.89 -8.71
N THR A 354 19.30 6.74 -9.36
CA THR A 354 19.21 6.19 -10.72
C THR A 354 20.09 6.94 -11.72
N LEU A 355 20.24 8.25 -11.53
CA LEU A 355 21.04 9.10 -12.43
C LEU A 355 22.55 9.03 -12.17
N ASP A 356 23.02 8.45 -11.07
CA ASP A 356 24.45 8.33 -10.77
C ASP A 356 24.86 6.92 -10.31
N PRO A 357 25.08 5.97 -11.23
CA PRO A 357 25.50 4.60 -10.90
C PRO A 357 26.79 4.51 -10.08
N ARG A 358 27.63 5.54 -10.10
CA ARG A 358 28.88 5.56 -9.32
C ARG A 358 28.61 5.60 -7.82
N SER A 359 27.49 6.22 -7.42
CA SER A 359 27.04 6.33 -6.03
C SER A 359 26.31 5.08 -5.52
N TRP A 360 26.09 4.09 -6.37
CA TRP A 360 25.33 2.89 -6.00
C TRP A 360 26.07 2.03 -4.98
N ASN A 361 25.34 1.57 -3.98
CA ASN A 361 25.82 0.64 -2.98
C ASN A 361 26.03 -0.77 -3.57
N PRO A 362 26.74 -1.65 -2.85
CA PRO A 362 26.98 -3.02 -3.32
C PRO A 362 25.70 -3.83 -3.56
N GLU A 363 24.66 -3.65 -2.72
CA GLU A 363 23.36 -4.35 -2.85
C GLU A 363 22.72 -4.05 -4.20
N LEU A 364 22.58 -2.77 -4.57
CA LEU A 364 22.02 -2.35 -5.84
C LEU A 364 22.86 -2.85 -7.04
N LYS A 365 24.18 -2.75 -6.95
CA LYS A 365 25.08 -3.24 -8.01
C LYS A 365 24.97 -4.73 -8.21
N VAL A 366 24.92 -5.52 -7.15
CA VAL A 366 24.73 -6.98 -7.22
C VAL A 366 23.36 -7.31 -7.75
N GLY A 367 22.30 -6.65 -7.26
CA GLY A 367 20.92 -6.89 -7.71
C GLY A 367 20.69 -6.64 -9.20
N LEU A 368 21.37 -5.65 -9.77
CA LEU A 368 21.23 -5.32 -11.19
C LEU A 368 22.29 -5.96 -12.12
N LYS A 369 23.28 -6.65 -11.57
CA LYS A 369 24.41 -7.18 -12.34
C LYS A 369 23.97 -8.09 -13.50
N GLU A 370 23.01 -8.97 -13.25
CA GLU A 370 22.49 -9.92 -14.26
C GLU A 370 21.61 -9.25 -15.32
N ARG A 371 21.21 -8.01 -15.09
CA ARG A 371 20.42 -7.19 -16.03
C ARG A 371 21.30 -6.28 -16.90
N LEU A 372 22.61 -6.27 -16.72
CA LEU A 372 23.49 -5.52 -17.61
C LEU A 372 23.43 -6.06 -19.04
N LEU A 373 23.31 -5.15 -20.01
CA LEU A 373 23.34 -5.51 -21.43
C LEU A 373 24.72 -6.02 -21.80
N ARG A 374 24.78 -7.22 -22.39
CA ARG A 374 26.01 -7.83 -22.90
C ARG A 374 26.21 -7.48 -24.37
N PHE A 375 27.40 -7.04 -24.71
CA PHE A 375 27.80 -6.71 -26.07
C PHE A 375 28.65 -7.85 -26.65
N SER A 376 28.02 -8.91 -27.08
CA SER A 376 28.65 -10.19 -27.45
C SER A 376 29.81 -10.10 -28.47
N LYS A 377 29.97 -8.98 -29.16
CA LYS A 377 31.04 -8.76 -30.17
C LYS A 377 32.21 -7.91 -29.64
N ASP A 378 32.12 -7.38 -28.40
CA ASP A 378 33.14 -6.52 -27.84
C ASP A 378 33.30 -6.77 -26.32
N PRO A 379 34.25 -7.67 -25.92
CA PRO A 379 34.52 -7.97 -24.53
C PRO A 379 34.95 -6.74 -23.69
N ASN A 380 35.60 -5.76 -24.32
CA ASN A 380 36.02 -4.55 -23.62
C ASN A 380 34.81 -3.66 -23.28
N ARG A 381 33.80 -3.65 -24.17
CA ARG A 381 32.56 -2.91 -23.93
C ARG A 381 31.70 -3.55 -22.85
N ASP A 382 31.71 -4.89 -22.76
CA ASP A 382 31.05 -5.60 -21.65
C ASP A 382 31.73 -5.30 -20.33
N ARG A 383 33.05 -5.32 -20.26
CA ARG A 383 33.83 -4.96 -19.06
C ARG A 383 33.55 -3.52 -18.65
N TRP A 384 33.59 -2.59 -19.60
CA TRP A 384 33.25 -1.19 -19.36
C TRP A 384 31.83 -1.03 -18.84
N ASN A 385 30.85 -1.74 -19.40
CA ASN A 385 29.47 -1.68 -18.94
C ASN A 385 29.30 -2.23 -17.53
N GLN A 386 30.01 -3.32 -17.16
CA GLN A 386 30.04 -3.85 -15.79
C GLN A 386 30.63 -2.86 -14.79
N GLU A 387 31.64 -2.10 -15.19
CA GLU A 387 32.26 -1.09 -14.32
C GLU A 387 31.37 0.15 -14.17
N ASN A 388 30.66 0.56 -15.23
CA ASN A 388 29.92 1.82 -15.25
C ASN A 388 28.41 1.67 -15.02
N TYR A 389 27.85 0.47 -15.08
CA TYR A 389 26.41 0.22 -14.90
C TYR A 389 25.54 1.15 -15.77
N ARG A 390 25.84 1.24 -17.05
CA ARG A 390 25.19 2.20 -17.94
C ARG A 390 24.04 1.60 -18.72
N TYR A 391 24.23 0.46 -19.40
CA TYR A 391 23.25 -0.15 -20.27
C TYR A 391 22.71 -1.46 -19.70
N PHE A 392 21.39 -1.61 -19.75
CA PHE A 392 20.70 -2.74 -19.17
C PHE A 392 19.83 -3.47 -20.22
N SER A 393 19.26 -4.61 -19.82
CA SER A 393 18.45 -5.46 -20.67
C SER A 393 17.05 -5.66 -20.07
N PHE A 394 16.35 -4.58 -19.74
CA PHE A 394 14.94 -4.62 -19.37
C PHE A 394 14.04 -4.52 -20.58
N ASP A 395 12.93 -5.26 -20.54
CA ASP A 395 11.92 -5.27 -21.60
C ASP A 395 10.98 -4.09 -21.49
N VAL A 396 10.60 -3.76 -20.26
CA VAL A 396 9.64 -2.70 -19.95
C VAL A 396 10.21 -1.77 -18.89
N VAL A 397 10.16 -0.47 -19.17
CA VAL A 397 10.48 0.59 -18.21
C VAL A 397 9.24 1.46 -18.00
N LEU A 398 8.85 1.60 -16.74
CA LEU A 398 7.80 2.51 -16.31
C LEU A 398 8.42 3.52 -15.37
N SER A 399 8.07 4.80 -15.48
CA SER A 399 8.69 5.80 -14.59
C SER A 399 7.88 7.09 -14.50
N ASN A 400 7.71 7.60 -13.28
CA ASN A 400 7.27 8.95 -13.03
C ASN A 400 8.39 9.71 -12.29
N PRO A 401 9.40 10.23 -13.02
CA PRO A 401 10.54 10.90 -12.41
C PRO A 401 10.15 12.22 -11.77
N PRO A 402 10.93 12.72 -10.78
CA PRO A 402 10.65 14.01 -10.15
C PRO A 402 10.79 15.16 -11.17
N PHE A 403 9.72 16.00 -11.27
CA PHE A 403 9.67 17.14 -12.21
C PHE A 403 10.45 18.35 -11.74
N ALA A 404 10.70 18.45 -10.44
CA ALA A 404 11.37 19.59 -9.83
C ALA A 404 12.83 19.29 -9.50
N GLY A 405 13.65 20.33 -9.60
CA GLY A 405 15.06 20.30 -9.25
C GLY A 405 15.99 20.02 -10.42
N ASP A 406 17.06 20.79 -10.46
CA ASP A 406 18.11 20.67 -11.47
C ASP A 406 19.29 19.88 -10.92
N ILE A 407 19.89 19.04 -11.74
CA ILE A 407 21.21 18.49 -11.52
C ILE A 407 22.26 19.53 -11.94
N LYS A 408 23.16 19.86 -11.03
CA LYS A 408 24.26 20.82 -11.23
C LYS A 408 25.65 20.17 -11.12
N ASP A 409 25.72 18.93 -10.61
CA ASP A 409 26.97 18.20 -10.51
C ASP A 409 27.48 17.81 -11.92
N SER A 410 28.57 18.45 -12.34
CA SER A 410 29.18 18.21 -13.65
C SER A 410 29.56 16.75 -13.86
N ARG A 411 29.92 16.02 -12.81
CA ARG A 411 30.28 14.59 -12.88
C ARG A 411 29.08 13.72 -13.25
N ILE A 412 27.85 14.13 -12.86
CA ILE A 412 26.62 13.48 -13.30
C ILE A 412 26.27 13.94 -14.71
N LEU A 413 26.26 15.26 -14.96
CA LEU A 413 25.89 15.82 -16.25
C LEU A 413 26.72 15.27 -17.41
N HIS A 414 28.02 15.08 -17.22
CA HIS A 414 28.92 14.56 -18.25
C HIS A 414 28.66 13.08 -18.63
N GLN A 415 27.76 12.40 -17.97
CA GLN A 415 27.31 11.06 -18.34
C GLN A 415 26.18 11.06 -19.37
N TYR A 416 25.54 12.21 -19.62
CA TYR A 416 24.32 12.32 -20.39
C TYR A 416 24.45 13.25 -21.59
N ASP A 417 24.11 12.77 -22.79
CA ASP A 417 24.10 13.60 -23.99
C ASP A 417 23.00 14.69 -23.91
N LEU A 418 21.87 14.40 -23.26
CA LEU A 418 20.83 15.39 -22.99
C LEU A 418 21.27 16.52 -22.04
N ALA A 419 22.43 16.41 -21.41
CA ALA A 419 23.05 17.53 -20.69
C ALA A 419 23.80 18.50 -21.59
N LYS A 420 23.89 18.24 -22.89
CA LYS A 420 24.37 19.21 -23.90
C LYS A 420 23.20 19.99 -24.47
N ASN A 421 23.44 21.24 -24.79
CA ASN A 421 22.46 22.05 -25.54
C ASN A 421 22.49 21.69 -27.03
N ALA A 422 21.59 22.31 -27.83
CA ALA A 422 21.51 22.10 -29.29
C ALA A 422 22.81 22.41 -30.06
N LYS A 423 23.76 23.13 -29.44
CA LYS A 423 25.08 23.44 -30.00
C LYS A 423 26.16 22.48 -29.53
N GLY A 424 25.80 21.38 -28.84
CA GLY A 424 26.72 20.39 -28.30
C GLY A 424 27.54 20.82 -27.07
N LYS A 425 27.25 21.99 -26.48
CA LYS A 425 27.94 22.50 -25.29
C LYS A 425 27.27 21.98 -24.03
N TRP A 426 28.08 21.56 -23.05
CA TRP A 426 27.61 21.19 -21.72
C TRP A 426 26.87 22.32 -21.03
N GLN A 427 25.71 22.00 -20.46
CA GLN A 427 24.92 22.91 -19.65
C GLN A 427 25.36 22.84 -18.18
N ASN A 428 25.30 23.96 -17.47
CA ASN A 428 25.68 24.04 -16.05
C ASN A 428 24.59 23.44 -15.13
N LYS A 429 23.37 23.25 -15.66
CA LYS A 429 22.25 22.65 -14.96
C LYS A 429 21.25 22.06 -15.94
N VAL A 430 20.67 20.92 -15.59
CA VAL A 430 19.63 20.26 -16.38
C VAL A 430 18.58 19.66 -15.46
N GLY A 431 17.31 19.75 -15.85
CA GLY A 431 16.20 19.18 -15.12
C GLY A 431 16.36 17.67 -14.94
N ARG A 432 16.01 17.16 -13.78
CA ARG A 432 16.09 15.70 -13.50
C ARG A 432 15.27 14.90 -14.50
N ASP A 433 14.04 15.32 -14.77
CA ASP A 433 13.12 14.71 -15.72
C ASP A 433 13.75 14.51 -17.11
N VAL A 434 14.54 15.49 -17.58
CA VAL A 434 15.26 15.40 -18.86
C VAL A 434 16.30 14.30 -18.86
N LEU A 435 17.09 14.21 -17.79
CA LEU A 435 18.12 13.16 -17.68
C LEU A 435 17.50 11.77 -17.52
N PHE A 436 16.35 11.66 -16.87
CA PHE A 436 15.60 10.40 -16.78
C PHE A 436 15.13 9.89 -18.14
N VAL A 437 14.85 10.75 -19.12
CA VAL A 437 14.52 10.31 -20.48
C VAL A 437 15.66 9.46 -21.07
N GLN A 438 16.88 9.97 -21.05
CA GLN A 438 18.04 9.21 -21.53
C GLN A 438 18.31 7.98 -20.68
N ARG A 439 18.25 8.14 -19.35
CA ARG A 439 18.54 7.04 -18.44
C ARG A 439 17.57 5.87 -18.62
N ASN A 440 16.30 6.12 -18.80
CA ASN A 440 15.30 5.09 -19.05
C ASN A 440 15.55 4.36 -20.37
N LEU A 441 15.96 5.08 -21.44
CA LEU A 441 16.39 4.44 -22.69
C LEU A 441 17.65 3.60 -22.52
N GLU A 442 18.55 3.95 -21.59
CA GLU A 442 19.73 3.14 -21.26
C GLU A 442 19.37 1.87 -20.47
N PHE A 443 18.27 1.87 -19.68
CA PHE A 443 17.74 0.67 -19.04
C PHE A 443 17.08 -0.30 -20.00
N LEU A 444 16.49 0.19 -21.10
CA LEU A 444 15.86 -0.65 -22.10
C LEU A 444 16.88 -1.42 -22.96
N ARG A 445 16.61 -2.71 -23.18
CA ARG A 445 17.25 -3.46 -24.25
C ARG A 445 16.74 -2.98 -25.63
N PRO A 446 17.44 -3.28 -26.74
CA PRO A 446 16.89 -3.06 -28.08
C PRO A 446 15.53 -3.75 -28.23
N GLY A 447 14.52 -3.02 -28.73
CA GLY A 447 13.14 -3.50 -28.87
C GLY A 447 12.29 -3.41 -27.61
N GLY A 448 12.87 -3.12 -26.45
CA GLY A 448 12.13 -2.87 -25.22
C GLY A 448 11.30 -1.59 -25.28
N ARG A 449 10.27 -1.48 -24.46
CA ARG A 449 9.33 -0.36 -24.48
C ARG A 449 9.23 0.34 -23.12
N MET A 450 8.86 1.62 -23.13
CA MET A 450 8.74 2.42 -21.92
C MET A 450 7.52 3.33 -21.94
N ALA A 451 7.05 3.66 -20.73
CA ALA A 451 6.19 4.80 -20.45
C ALA A 451 6.87 5.71 -19.42
N ILE A 452 6.97 6.99 -19.75
CA ILE A 452 7.54 7.99 -18.84
C ILE A 452 6.60 9.19 -18.74
N VAL A 453 6.31 9.59 -17.48
CA VAL A 453 5.54 10.79 -17.18
C VAL A 453 6.46 12.01 -17.23
N LEU A 454 6.08 13.03 -17.99
CA LEU A 454 6.86 14.25 -18.15
C LEU A 454 5.96 15.48 -18.04
N PRO A 455 6.50 16.63 -17.59
CA PRO A 455 5.84 17.91 -17.78
C PRO A 455 5.50 18.13 -19.25
N GLN A 456 4.27 18.56 -19.55
CA GLN A 456 3.81 18.76 -20.94
C GLN A 456 4.74 19.70 -21.73
N GLY A 457 5.37 20.68 -21.05
CA GLY A 457 6.34 21.58 -21.67
C GLY A 457 7.48 20.89 -22.38
N ARG A 458 7.92 19.70 -21.91
CA ARG A 458 9.00 18.91 -22.54
C ARG A 458 8.62 18.44 -23.95
N LEU A 459 7.31 18.23 -24.15
CA LEU A 459 6.80 17.71 -25.43
C LEU A 459 6.31 18.79 -26.37
N ASN A 460 6.03 20.01 -25.93
CA ASN A 460 5.48 21.07 -26.78
C ASN A 460 6.32 22.35 -26.87
N ASN A 461 7.23 22.63 -25.91
CA ASN A 461 8.06 23.85 -25.99
C ASN A 461 9.10 23.74 -27.10
N THR A 462 9.35 24.86 -27.79
CA THR A 462 10.37 24.93 -28.85
C THR A 462 11.78 24.73 -28.30
N THR A 463 12.06 25.23 -27.10
CA THR A 463 13.36 25.09 -26.41
C THR A 463 13.72 23.65 -26.08
N ASP A 464 12.71 22.78 -25.93
CA ASP A 464 12.87 21.39 -25.56
C ASP A 464 12.83 20.44 -26.78
N LYS A 465 12.88 20.99 -28.02
CA LYS A 465 12.90 20.22 -29.26
C LYS A 465 14.01 19.17 -29.27
N TYR A 466 15.20 19.49 -28.76
CA TYR A 466 16.34 18.57 -28.69
C TYR A 466 16.05 17.29 -27.90
N ILE A 467 15.15 17.35 -26.90
CA ILE A 467 14.72 16.17 -26.12
C ILE A 467 13.89 15.24 -27.01
N ARG A 468 12.95 15.80 -27.78
CA ARG A 468 12.10 15.01 -28.69
C ARG A 468 12.91 14.42 -29.83
N GLU A 469 13.88 15.16 -30.37
CA GLU A 469 14.83 14.68 -31.38
C GLU A 469 15.66 13.53 -30.82
N PHE A 470 16.18 13.67 -29.59
CA PHE A 470 16.91 12.59 -28.92
C PHE A 470 16.05 11.34 -28.76
N ILE A 471 14.78 11.48 -28.33
CA ILE A 471 13.87 10.34 -28.19
C ILE A 471 13.68 9.64 -29.54
N SER A 472 13.32 10.40 -30.60
CA SER A 472 13.05 9.83 -31.92
C SER A 472 14.30 9.18 -32.57
N GLU A 473 15.49 9.68 -32.23
CA GLU A 473 16.75 9.07 -32.67
C GLU A 473 16.97 7.68 -32.04
N HIS A 474 16.55 7.49 -30.78
CA HIS A 474 16.80 6.26 -30.02
C HIS A 474 15.62 5.30 -29.97
N ALA A 475 14.40 5.78 -30.20
CA ALA A 475 13.19 4.99 -30.06
C ALA A 475 12.07 5.44 -31.03
N ARG A 476 11.19 4.52 -31.41
CA ARG A 476 9.89 4.81 -32.02
C ARG A 476 8.97 5.38 -30.94
N ILE A 477 8.41 6.54 -31.20
CA ILE A 477 7.35 7.09 -30.33
C ILE A 477 6.06 6.38 -30.71
N LEU A 478 5.46 5.68 -29.75
CA LEU A 478 4.23 4.91 -29.94
C LEU A 478 3.00 5.80 -29.69
N ALA A 479 3.02 6.50 -28.54
CA ALA A 479 1.91 7.35 -28.14
C ALA A 479 2.36 8.54 -27.30
N VAL A 480 1.53 9.58 -27.31
CA VAL A 480 1.61 10.73 -26.37
C VAL A 480 0.21 10.95 -25.80
N VAL A 481 0.08 10.76 -24.50
CA VAL A 481 -1.19 10.95 -23.77
C VAL A 481 -1.05 12.19 -22.89
N GLY A 482 -1.80 13.24 -23.19
CA GLY A 482 -1.91 14.42 -22.34
C GLY A 482 -2.86 14.15 -21.18
N LEU A 483 -2.37 14.27 -19.94
CA LEU A 483 -3.20 14.06 -18.75
C LEU A 483 -3.94 15.35 -18.38
N HIS A 484 -5.08 15.18 -17.73
CA HIS A 484 -5.86 16.32 -17.22
C HIS A 484 -5.05 17.14 -16.19
N SER A 485 -5.27 18.44 -16.13
CA SER A 485 -4.51 19.35 -15.27
C SER A 485 -4.63 19.07 -13.77
N ASN A 486 -5.69 18.39 -13.36
CA ASN A 486 -5.93 18.05 -11.95
C ASN A 486 -5.32 16.71 -11.54
N THR A 487 -4.87 15.87 -12.48
CA THR A 487 -4.41 14.48 -12.22
C THR A 487 -3.39 14.39 -11.09
N PHE A 488 -2.44 15.33 -11.01
CA PHE A 488 -1.40 15.33 -9.97
C PHE A 488 -1.63 16.35 -8.85
N LYS A 489 -2.80 16.98 -8.76
CA LYS A 489 -3.14 17.82 -7.63
C LYS A 489 -3.36 16.98 -6.36
N PRO A 490 -3.16 17.56 -5.16
CA PRO A 490 -2.71 18.94 -4.88
C PRO A 490 -1.20 19.14 -5.04
N HIS A 491 -0.43 18.09 -5.33
CA HIS A 491 1.03 18.07 -5.24
C HIS A 491 1.72 18.79 -6.41
N ALA A 492 1.14 18.73 -7.61
CA ALA A 492 1.66 19.41 -8.78
C ALA A 492 0.57 20.18 -9.52
N GLY A 493 0.79 21.50 -9.70
CA GLY A 493 -0.02 22.32 -10.59
C GLY A 493 0.43 22.29 -12.05
N ILE A 494 1.39 21.42 -12.41
CA ILE A 494 1.97 21.34 -13.75
C ILE A 494 1.19 20.31 -14.56
N LYS A 495 0.70 20.70 -15.74
CA LYS A 495 0.10 19.77 -16.68
C LYS A 495 1.16 18.79 -17.20
N THR A 496 0.84 17.52 -17.19
CA THR A 496 1.75 16.43 -17.54
C THR A 496 1.25 15.66 -18.75
N SER A 497 2.15 14.91 -19.34
CA SER A 497 1.85 13.94 -20.41
C SER A 497 2.65 12.68 -20.19
N ILE A 498 2.15 11.54 -20.67
CA ILE A 498 2.91 10.31 -20.74
C ILE A 498 3.34 10.11 -22.18
N ILE A 499 4.63 9.84 -22.40
CA ILE A 499 5.16 9.41 -23.67
C ILE A 499 5.45 7.91 -23.61
N PHE A 500 4.98 7.19 -24.63
CA PHE A 500 5.19 5.77 -24.83
C PHE A 500 6.15 5.57 -26.00
N CYS A 501 7.20 4.79 -25.77
CA CYS A 501 8.23 4.57 -26.80
C CYS A 501 8.65 3.11 -26.84
N GLN A 502 9.12 2.65 -28.01
CA GLN A 502 9.81 1.38 -28.19
C GLN A 502 11.21 1.63 -28.74
N LYS A 503 12.25 1.13 -28.06
CA LYS A 503 13.64 1.33 -28.48
C LYS A 503 13.92 0.66 -29.80
N TRP A 504 14.60 1.35 -30.71
CA TRP A 504 14.94 0.81 -32.01
C TRP A 504 15.72 -0.50 -31.91
N ASN A 505 15.38 -1.47 -32.76
CA ASN A 505 16.05 -2.77 -32.87
C ASN A 505 15.99 -3.28 -34.30
N ASP A 506 17.10 -3.13 -35.01
CA ASP A 506 17.24 -3.55 -36.41
C ASP A 506 17.65 -5.02 -36.55
N ASP A 507 17.79 -5.78 -35.44
CA ASP A 507 18.14 -7.20 -35.49
C ASP A 507 16.95 -8.02 -36.02
N LYS A 508 17.11 -8.52 -37.26
CA LYS A 508 16.11 -9.37 -37.93
C LYS A 508 15.89 -10.72 -37.23
N LYS A 509 16.82 -11.13 -36.35
CA LYS A 509 16.72 -12.38 -35.56
C LYS A 509 16.06 -12.18 -34.22
N ALA A 510 15.77 -10.92 -33.84
CA ALA A 510 15.06 -10.64 -32.60
C ALA A 510 13.68 -11.32 -32.58
N PRO A 511 13.22 -11.77 -31.40
CA PRO A 511 11.85 -12.25 -31.22
C PRO A 511 10.83 -11.22 -31.70
N PRO A 512 9.64 -11.61 -32.20
CA PRO A 512 8.66 -10.68 -32.77
C PRO A 512 8.35 -9.47 -31.88
N HIS A 513 8.15 -9.66 -30.61
CA HIS A 513 7.84 -8.59 -29.63
C HIS A 513 8.98 -7.59 -29.41
N LEU A 514 10.22 -7.94 -29.79
CA LEU A 514 11.39 -7.07 -29.69
C LEU A 514 11.83 -6.50 -31.05
N ARG A 515 11.12 -6.78 -32.12
CA ARG A 515 11.42 -6.19 -33.43
C ARG A 515 10.89 -4.76 -33.46
N CYS A 516 11.79 -3.82 -33.68
CA CYS A 516 11.44 -2.41 -33.88
C CYS A 516 12.45 -1.79 -34.86
N PRO A 517 12.38 -2.16 -36.15
CA PRO A 517 13.30 -1.62 -37.16
C PRO A 517 13.09 -0.11 -37.30
N ARG A 518 14.17 0.60 -37.62
CA ARG A 518 14.11 2.06 -37.83
C ARG A 518 13.21 2.39 -39.01
N LEU A 519 12.31 3.34 -38.77
CA LEU A 519 11.41 3.90 -39.78
C LEU A 519 11.60 5.39 -39.86
N ASN A 520 11.59 5.95 -41.08
CA ASN A 520 11.68 7.42 -41.27
C ASN A 520 10.34 8.10 -40.96
N GLU A 521 9.24 7.45 -41.29
CA GLU A 521 7.89 7.93 -41.07
C GLU A 521 7.04 6.79 -40.47
N TYR A 522 6.29 7.12 -39.43
CA TYR A 522 5.39 6.19 -38.74
C TYR A 522 4.29 6.94 -38.03
N PRO A 523 3.11 6.37 -37.88
CA PRO A 523 2.03 6.98 -37.11
C PRO A 523 2.33 6.98 -35.63
N ILE A 524 1.85 8.03 -34.93
CA ILE A 524 1.92 8.18 -33.48
C ILE A 524 0.49 8.37 -32.97
N PHE A 525 0.12 7.63 -31.92
CA PHE A 525 -1.16 7.78 -31.25
C PHE A 525 -1.14 9.02 -30.34
N PHE A 526 -2.14 9.90 -30.49
CA PHE A 526 -2.30 11.07 -29.63
C PHE A 526 -3.67 11.04 -28.95
N ALA A 527 -3.67 11.25 -27.63
CA ALA A 527 -4.89 11.40 -26.86
C ALA A 527 -4.73 12.46 -25.76
N VAL A 528 -5.84 13.02 -25.33
CA VAL A 528 -5.90 13.97 -24.21
C VAL A 528 -7.02 13.54 -23.29
N SER A 529 -6.69 13.34 -22.02
CA SER A 529 -7.68 13.04 -20.99
C SER A 529 -8.46 14.32 -20.64
N GLU A 530 -9.77 14.22 -20.68
CA GLU A 530 -10.71 15.27 -20.29
C GLU A 530 -11.18 15.11 -18.84
N LYS A 531 -11.07 13.89 -18.28
CA LYS A 531 -11.45 13.55 -16.91
C LYS A 531 -10.27 12.97 -16.14
N GLY A 532 -9.71 13.77 -15.24
CA GLY A 532 -8.50 13.43 -14.51
C GLY A 532 -8.71 12.62 -13.23
N GLY A 533 -9.95 12.32 -12.88
CA GLY A 533 -10.29 11.63 -11.63
C GLY A 533 -10.15 12.49 -10.37
N LYS A 534 -9.78 13.76 -10.50
CA LYS A 534 -9.62 14.69 -9.37
C LYS A 534 -10.17 16.07 -9.69
N ASP A 535 -10.70 16.72 -8.67
CA ASP A 535 -11.17 18.09 -8.74
C ASP A 535 -10.03 19.13 -8.69
N THR A 536 -10.39 20.40 -8.62
CA THR A 536 -9.41 21.51 -8.57
C THR A 536 -8.67 21.61 -7.24
N SER A 537 -9.18 21.01 -6.17
CA SER A 537 -8.51 20.93 -4.85
C SER A 537 -7.54 19.75 -4.76
N GLY A 538 -7.72 18.74 -5.61
CA GLY A 538 -6.95 17.50 -5.63
C GLY A 538 -7.64 16.32 -4.94
N GLU A 539 -8.91 16.50 -4.54
CA GLU A 539 -9.73 15.41 -4.04
C GLU A 539 -10.26 14.56 -5.21
N TYR A 540 -10.44 13.25 -4.97
CA TYR A 540 -10.95 12.35 -6.00
C TYR A 540 -12.41 12.65 -6.33
N GLU A 541 -12.73 12.66 -7.62
CA GLU A 541 -14.08 12.69 -8.15
C GLU A 541 -14.55 11.26 -8.43
N TYR A 542 -15.67 10.87 -7.82
CA TYR A 542 -16.20 9.51 -7.94
C TYR A 542 -17.47 9.49 -8.77
N LEU A 543 -17.67 8.37 -9.46
CA LEU A 543 -18.92 8.13 -10.17
C LEU A 543 -20.09 8.03 -9.18
N VAL A 544 -21.21 8.62 -9.55
CA VAL A 544 -22.44 8.62 -8.76
C VAL A 544 -23.62 8.03 -9.55
N ASP A 545 -24.57 7.43 -8.84
CA ASP A 545 -25.82 7.00 -9.42
C ASP A 545 -26.80 8.17 -9.61
N LYS A 546 -28.03 7.87 -10.07
CA LYS A 546 -29.09 8.88 -10.29
C LYS A 546 -29.56 9.59 -9.01
N SER A 547 -29.28 9.03 -7.84
CA SER A 547 -29.62 9.62 -6.54
C SER A 547 -28.49 10.50 -5.98
N GLY A 548 -27.31 10.49 -6.59
CA GLY A 548 -26.10 11.16 -6.13
C GLY A 548 -25.25 10.32 -5.16
N ALA A 549 -25.58 9.04 -4.98
CA ALA A 549 -24.77 8.14 -4.17
C ALA A 549 -23.58 7.60 -4.96
N TYR A 550 -22.42 7.44 -4.29
CA TYR A 550 -21.22 6.88 -4.93
C TYR A 550 -21.44 5.47 -5.43
N LEU A 551 -20.89 5.18 -6.61
CA LEU A 551 -20.78 3.82 -7.13
C LEU A 551 -19.50 3.18 -6.60
N TYR A 552 -19.60 1.89 -6.26
CA TYR A 552 -18.49 1.12 -5.71
C TYR A 552 -18.16 -0.05 -6.63
N ASP A 553 -16.85 -0.34 -6.76
CA ASP A 553 -16.36 -1.50 -7.49
C ASP A 553 -16.66 -2.83 -6.76
N MET A 554 -16.19 -3.94 -7.30
CA MET A 554 -16.42 -5.27 -6.73
C MET A 554 -15.72 -5.48 -5.37
N HIS A 555 -14.74 -4.64 -5.04
CA HIS A 555 -14.01 -4.62 -3.77
C HIS A 555 -14.51 -3.57 -2.78
N ALA A 556 -15.68 -2.96 -3.08
CA ALA A 556 -16.30 -1.91 -2.29
C ALA A 556 -15.51 -0.60 -2.20
N HIS A 557 -14.73 -0.24 -3.25
CA HIS A 557 -14.09 1.07 -3.36
C HIS A 557 -14.92 2.00 -4.23
N PRO A 558 -14.98 3.30 -3.91
CA PRO A 558 -15.63 4.27 -4.77
C PRO A 558 -14.92 4.32 -6.12
N ILE A 559 -15.69 4.27 -7.20
CA ILE A 559 -15.16 4.26 -8.56
C ILE A 559 -14.78 5.67 -8.96
N VAL A 560 -13.49 5.89 -9.27
CA VAL A 560 -12.99 7.19 -9.74
C VAL A 560 -13.55 7.51 -11.14
N ASP A 561 -14.04 8.74 -11.35
CA ASP A 561 -14.53 9.19 -12.65
C ASP A 561 -13.39 9.64 -13.55
N HIS A 562 -13.01 8.82 -14.51
CA HIS A 562 -11.94 9.09 -15.48
C HIS A 562 -12.26 8.54 -16.87
N ASP A 563 -11.45 8.93 -17.88
CA ASP A 563 -11.57 8.51 -19.28
C ASP A 563 -10.36 7.71 -19.80
N LEU A 564 -9.53 7.20 -18.91
CA LEU A 564 -8.26 6.57 -19.27
C LEU A 564 -8.41 5.13 -19.79
N PHE A 565 -9.40 4.40 -19.32
CA PHE A 565 -9.79 3.07 -19.81
C PHE A 565 -11.27 2.82 -19.58
N ASN A 566 -11.81 1.75 -20.17
CA ASN A 566 -13.20 1.36 -19.99
C ASN A 566 -13.45 0.84 -18.57
N ILE A 567 -14.06 1.67 -17.73
CA ILE A 567 -14.32 1.36 -16.32
C ILE A 567 -15.25 0.15 -16.19
N ARG A 568 -16.26 0.02 -17.07
CA ARG A 568 -17.18 -1.11 -17.01
C ARG A 568 -16.47 -2.43 -17.28
N SER A 569 -15.61 -2.48 -18.31
CA SER A 569 -14.84 -3.69 -18.64
C SER A 569 -13.87 -4.05 -17.51
N TYR A 570 -13.18 -3.06 -16.93
CA TYR A 570 -12.31 -3.26 -15.78
C TYR A 570 -13.03 -3.89 -14.58
N ILE A 571 -14.23 -3.41 -14.27
CA ILE A 571 -15.02 -3.97 -13.16
C ILE A 571 -15.60 -5.35 -13.51
N ALA A 572 -15.93 -5.60 -14.79
CA ALA A 572 -16.33 -6.93 -15.25
C ALA A 572 -15.20 -7.96 -15.05
N GLU A 573 -13.97 -7.60 -15.38
CA GLU A 573 -12.78 -8.44 -15.14
C GLU A 573 -12.62 -8.74 -13.63
N GLN A 574 -12.78 -7.76 -12.75
CA GLN A 574 -12.78 -7.99 -11.29
C GLN A 574 -13.88 -8.96 -10.86
N CYS A 575 -15.09 -8.84 -11.43
CA CYS A 575 -16.19 -9.74 -11.14
C CYS A 575 -15.87 -11.19 -11.55
N GLU A 576 -15.32 -11.39 -12.76
CA GLU A 576 -14.91 -12.71 -13.25
C GLU A 576 -13.85 -13.33 -12.34
N GLN A 577 -12.84 -12.58 -11.94
CA GLN A 577 -11.80 -13.04 -11.01
C GLN A 577 -12.38 -13.49 -9.66
N LEU A 578 -13.33 -12.74 -9.11
CA LEU A 578 -14.00 -13.11 -7.86
C LEU A 578 -14.87 -14.37 -8.03
N ILE A 579 -15.55 -14.51 -9.17
CA ILE A 579 -16.33 -15.70 -9.51
C ILE A 579 -15.43 -16.94 -9.62
N GLU A 580 -14.28 -16.81 -10.28
CA GLU A 580 -13.30 -17.89 -10.42
C GLU A 580 -12.69 -18.30 -9.06
N ALA A 581 -12.37 -17.31 -8.22
CA ALA A 581 -11.85 -17.53 -6.88
C ALA A 581 -12.88 -18.14 -5.90
N SER A 582 -14.17 -18.06 -6.22
CA SER A 582 -15.25 -18.53 -5.34
C SER A 582 -15.39 -20.05 -5.30
N ASN A 583 -15.53 -20.58 -4.09
CA ASN A 583 -15.63 -22.02 -3.86
C ASN A 583 -17.07 -22.57 -3.95
N THR A 584 -18.08 -21.73 -3.91
CA THR A 584 -19.50 -22.15 -3.88
C THR A 584 -20.34 -21.51 -4.99
N PRO A 585 -21.36 -22.21 -5.51
CA PRO A 585 -22.29 -21.64 -6.47
C PRO A 585 -23.03 -20.41 -5.93
N THR A 586 -23.24 -20.34 -4.63
CA THR A 586 -23.94 -19.23 -3.96
C THR A 586 -23.10 -17.96 -4.01
N GLU A 587 -21.81 -18.04 -3.68
CA GLU A 587 -20.87 -16.90 -3.78
C GLU A 587 -20.78 -16.37 -5.21
N LYS A 588 -20.63 -17.29 -6.19
CA LYS A 588 -20.61 -16.93 -7.63
C LYS A 588 -21.85 -16.14 -8.05
N LYS A 589 -23.01 -16.58 -7.58
CA LYS A 589 -24.28 -15.91 -7.86
C LYS A 589 -24.32 -14.50 -7.23
N VAL A 590 -23.85 -14.37 -5.99
CA VAL A 590 -23.80 -13.07 -5.29
C VAL A 590 -22.97 -12.05 -6.06
N TYR A 591 -21.77 -12.42 -6.51
CA TYR A 591 -20.93 -11.50 -7.29
C TYR A 591 -21.55 -11.13 -8.62
N LYS A 592 -22.16 -12.10 -9.31
CA LYS A 592 -22.89 -11.84 -10.56
C LYS A 592 -24.08 -10.90 -10.35
N ASP A 593 -24.93 -11.18 -9.37
CA ASP A 593 -26.07 -10.34 -9.03
C ASP A 593 -25.64 -8.92 -8.61
N MET A 594 -24.53 -8.81 -7.91
CA MET A 594 -23.92 -7.53 -7.52
C MET A 594 -23.44 -6.73 -8.74
N PHE A 595 -22.75 -7.37 -9.68
CA PHE A 595 -22.33 -6.73 -10.93
C PHE A 595 -23.55 -6.27 -11.75
N ASP A 596 -24.51 -7.18 -11.98
CA ASP A 596 -25.68 -6.91 -12.81
C ASP A 596 -26.56 -5.79 -12.21
N SER A 597 -26.71 -5.73 -10.89
CA SER A 597 -27.57 -4.74 -10.22
C SER A 597 -26.93 -3.37 -10.04
N LYS A 598 -25.62 -3.32 -9.75
CA LYS A 598 -24.94 -2.08 -9.37
C LYS A 598 -24.13 -1.44 -10.50
N LEU A 599 -23.58 -2.25 -11.40
CA LEU A 599 -22.58 -1.82 -12.36
C LEU A 599 -22.99 -1.94 -13.82
N ALA A 600 -24.12 -2.62 -14.09
CA ALA A 600 -24.69 -2.70 -15.44
C ALA A 600 -25.07 -1.31 -16.02
N PHE A 601 -25.19 -0.29 -15.17
CA PHE A 601 -25.48 1.10 -15.56
C PHE A 601 -24.27 1.89 -16.03
N LEU A 602 -23.04 1.39 -15.78
CA LEU A 602 -21.84 2.06 -16.24
C LEU A 602 -21.79 2.05 -17.77
N PRO A 603 -21.49 3.20 -18.39
CA PRO A 603 -21.39 3.26 -19.84
C PRO A 603 -20.22 2.37 -20.31
N ASP A 604 -20.50 1.53 -21.30
CA ASP A 604 -19.49 0.74 -22.01
C ASP A 604 -18.86 1.64 -23.08
N LYS A 605 -17.88 2.42 -22.66
CA LYS A 605 -17.15 3.35 -23.53
C LYS A 605 -15.67 3.04 -23.48
N PRO A 606 -15.03 2.82 -24.63
CA PRO A 606 -13.59 2.67 -24.67
C PRO A 606 -12.92 3.94 -24.12
N GLY A 607 -11.93 3.76 -23.26
CA GLY A 607 -11.06 4.84 -22.81
C GLY A 607 -9.81 4.94 -23.66
N ILE A 608 -8.86 5.77 -23.23
CA ILE A 608 -7.62 6.04 -24.00
C ILE A 608 -6.79 4.77 -24.20
N ALA A 609 -6.65 3.93 -23.15
CA ALA A 609 -5.88 2.69 -23.27
C ALA A 609 -6.53 1.68 -24.22
N ASP A 610 -7.85 1.55 -24.18
CA ASP A 610 -8.59 0.64 -25.08
C ASP A 610 -8.43 1.06 -26.53
N ALA A 611 -8.59 2.36 -26.81
CA ALA A 611 -8.39 2.92 -28.15
C ALA A 611 -6.93 2.74 -28.66
N PHE A 612 -5.94 2.86 -27.73
CA PHE A 612 -4.55 2.62 -28.08
C PHE A 612 -4.28 1.14 -28.43
N VAL A 613 -4.82 0.21 -27.65
CA VAL A 613 -4.65 -1.24 -27.90
C VAL A 613 -5.23 -1.61 -29.27
N GLU A 614 -6.43 -1.12 -29.59
CA GLU A 614 -7.07 -1.35 -30.88
C GLU A 614 -6.24 -0.76 -32.02
N TRP A 615 -5.83 0.52 -31.91
CA TRP A 615 -4.93 1.16 -32.86
C TRP A 615 -3.60 0.40 -32.98
N GLY A 616 -3.03 -0.09 -31.89
CA GLY A 616 -1.77 -0.84 -31.88
C GLY A 616 -1.89 -2.18 -32.59
N LYS A 617 -3.03 -2.88 -32.47
CA LYS A 617 -3.34 -4.07 -33.27
C LYS A 617 -3.36 -3.75 -34.77
N ASP A 618 -4.01 -2.65 -35.16
CA ASP A 618 -4.03 -2.17 -36.55
C ASP A 618 -2.62 -1.82 -37.09
N GLN A 619 -1.76 -1.32 -36.21
CA GLN A 619 -0.36 -1.02 -36.56
C GLN A 619 0.57 -2.23 -36.45
N GLY A 620 0.06 -3.41 -36.14
CA GLY A 620 0.83 -4.64 -35.98
C GLY A 620 1.84 -4.61 -34.84
N LEU A 621 1.53 -3.90 -33.73
CA LEU A 621 2.37 -3.88 -32.53
C LEU A 621 2.19 -5.20 -31.76
N PRO A 622 3.21 -6.07 -31.69
CA PRO A 622 3.03 -7.44 -31.18
C PRO A 622 2.55 -7.52 -29.73
N PHE A 623 2.92 -6.55 -28.91
CA PHE A 623 2.52 -6.51 -27.50
C PHE A 623 1.07 -6.07 -27.28
N CYS A 624 0.37 -5.57 -28.30
CA CYS A 624 -1.05 -5.27 -28.24
C CYS A 624 -1.95 -6.49 -28.46
N PHE A 625 -1.39 -7.62 -28.87
CA PHE A 625 -2.12 -8.87 -29.05
C PHE A 625 -2.07 -9.73 -27.78
N GLU A 626 -3.11 -10.54 -27.59
CA GLU A 626 -3.10 -11.57 -26.55
C GLU A 626 -2.37 -12.83 -27.03
N GLU A 627 -1.97 -13.71 -26.08
CA GLU A 627 -1.32 -14.96 -26.44
C GLU A 627 -2.28 -15.83 -27.27
N GLY A 628 -1.87 -16.10 -28.53
CA GLY A 628 -2.65 -16.89 -29.49
C GLY A 628 -3.45 -16.07 -30.50
N GLU A 629 -3.43 -14.75 -30.45
CA GLU A 629 -4.06 -13.87 -31.46
C GLU A 629 -3.13 -13.57 -32.66
N VAL A 630 -1.83 -13.92 -32.61
CA VAL A 630 -0.84 -13.65 -33.68
C VAL A 630 -0.62 -14.86 -34.58
#